data_d612180a7b197f117d98d4905fd1f779
#
_entry.id   d612180a7b197f117d98d4905fd1f779
#
_cell.length_a   1.000
_cell.length_b   1.000
_cell.length_c   1.000
_cell.angle_alpha   90.00
_cell.angle_beta   90.00
_cell.angle_gamma   90.00
#
_symmetry.space_group_name_H-M   'P 1'
#
loop_
_entity.id
_entity.type
_entity.pdbx_description
1 polymer ?
#
loop_
_entity_poly.entity_id
_entity_poly.type
_entity_poly.pdbx_seq_one_letter_code
_entity_poly.pdbx_strand_id
1 'polypeptide(L)'
;VIKNTLVQAGDLQFGKKGNLDYGKIGTGKSGLGTINSEVDAPFNFDKGSVGFARSQKYNTEDSQFFIILRDEPLYETEYTPIGKVIYGFEALEKIKYLDKSQYVLRPDFIISLRMLVD
;
A
#
# COMPACT_ATOMS: atom_id res chain seq x y z
N VAL A 1 2.36 -3.35 7.79
CA VAL A 1 3.77 -2.97 7.63
C VAL A 1 4.64 -4.21 7.72
N ILE A 2 5.48 -4.39 6.75
CA ILE A 2 6.52 -5.43 6.76
C ILE A 2 7.86 -4.71 6.86
N LYS A 3 8.57 -4.98 7.94
CA LYS A 3 9.84 -4.30 8.26
C LYS A 3 10.80 -4.30 7.07
N ASN A 4 11.35 -3.14 6.76
CA ASN A 4 12.34 -2.93 5.69
C ASN A 4 11.86 -3.39 4.29
N THR A 5 10.58 -3.65 4.12
CA THR A 5 10.01 -4.18 2.87
C THR A 5 8.94 -3.26 2.32
N LEU A 6 7.81 -3.14 3.00
CA LEU A 6 6.71 -2.31 2.52
C LEU A 6 5.79 -1.82 3.65
N VAL A 7 5.09 -0.76 3.33
CA VAL A 7 3.96 -0.22 4.10
C VAL A 7 2.72 -0.34 3.25
N GLN A 8 1.65 -0.91 3.79
CA GLN A 8 0.36 -1.03 3.11
C GLN A 8 -0.72 -0.26 3.88
N ALA A 9 -1.56 0.43 3.16
CA ALA A 9 -2.66 1.23 3.71
C ALA A 9 -3.84 1.26 2.72
N GLY A 10 -4.88 2.03 3.05
CA GLY A 10 -6.00 2.25 2.14
C GLY A 10 -7.21 1.36 2.38
N ASP A 11 -7.28 0.65 3.51
CA ASP A 11 -8.49 -0.07 3.91
C ASP A 11 -9.53 0.93 4.42
N LEU A 12 -10.45 1.28 3.55
CA LEU A 12 -11.47 2.30 3.84
C LEU A 12 -12.61 1.79 4.72
N GLN A 13 -12.75 0.47 4.87
CA GLN A 13 -13.79 -0.13 5.69
C GLN A 13 -13.33 -0.36 7.13
N PHE A 14 -12.13 -0.92 7.31
CA PHE A 14 -11.68 -1.44 8.61
C PHE A 14 -10.40 -0.79 9.13
N GLY A 15 -9.80 0.12 8.35
CA GLY A 15 -8.53 0.75 8.67
C GLY A 15 -8.59 2.24 9.01
N LYS A 16 -9.76 2.80 9.22
CA LYS A 16 -9.91 4.23 9.53
C LYS A 16 -9.62 4.54 10.99
N LYS A 17 -8.95 5.67 11.22
CA LYS A 17 -8.73 6.19 12.57
C LYS A 17 -10.06 6.35 13.31
N GLY A 18 -10.13 5.82 14.53
CA GLY A 18 -11.34 5.85 15.35
C GLY A 18 -12.35 4.75 15.04
N ASN A 19 -12.12 3.94 13.99
CA ASN A 19 -13.00 2.85 13.60
C ASN A 19 -12.19 1.66 13.06
N LEU A 20 -11.18 1.22 13.82
CA LEU A 20 -10.35 0.07 13.46
C LEU A 20 -11.03 -1.23 13.85
N ASP A 21 -11.06 -2.18 12.93
CA ASP A 21 -11.46 -3.56 13.19
C ASP A 21 -10.27 -4.48 12.94
N TYR A 22 -9.56 -4.82 14.00
CA TYR A 22 -8.34 -5.64 13.92
C TYR A 22 -8.58 -7.06 13.38
N GLY A 23 -9.81 -7.56 13.45
CA GLY A 23 -10.14 -8.87 12.90
C GLY A 23 -10.35 -8.86 11.38
N LYS A 24 -10.56 -7.69 10.79
CA LYS A 24 -10.90 -7.53 9.38
C LYS A 24 -9.96 -6.60 8.61
N ILE A 25 -9.10 -5.86 9.31
CA ILE A 25 -8.20 -4.90 8.67
C ILE A 25 -7.34 -5.59 7.60
N GLY A 26 -7.19 -4.94 6.46
CA GLY A 26 -6.52 -5.50 5.30
C GLY A 26 -7.46 -6.19 4.30
N THR A 27 -8.73 -6.40 4.66
CA THR A 27 -9.73 -7.04 3.79
C THR A 27 -10.77 -6.08 3.23
N GLY A 28 -10.74 -4.82 3.67
CA GLY A 28 -11.74 -3.82 3.29
C GLY A 28 -11.56 -3.29 1.88
N LYS A 29 -12.66 -2.76 1.36
CA LYS A 29 -12.77 -2.25 -0.02
C LYS A 29 -13.36 -0.85 -0.03
N SER A 30 -13.32 -0.20 -1.19
CA SER A 30 -13.89 1.14 -1.37
C SER A 30 -15.41 1.14 -1.46
N GLY A 31 -15.99 0.05 -1.95
CA GLY A 31 -17.39 0.01 -2.36
C GLY A 31 -17.64 0.55 -3.77
N LEU A 32 -16.60 0.98 -4.47
CA LEU A 32 -16.69 1.55 -5.82
C LEU A 32 -16.39 0.54 -6.92
N GLY A 33 -16.02 -0.69 -6.56
CA GLY A 33 -15.59 -1.72 -7.49
C GLY A 33 -14.09 -1.78 -7.64
N THR A 34 -13.61 -2.66 -8.51
CA THR A 34 -12.20 -2.92 -8.75
C THR A 34 -11.74 -2.31 -10.08
N ILE A 35 -10.45 -2.18 -10.24
CA ILE A 35 -9.84 -1.76 -11.50
C ILE A 35 -9.02 -2.90 -12.11
N ASN A 36 -8.76 -2.82 -13.41
CA ASN A 36 -7.95 -3.80 -14.11
C ASN A 36 -6.48 -3.65 -13.75
N SER A 37 -5.80 -4.80 -13.62
CA SER A 37 -4.35 -4.82 -13.42
C SER A 37 -3.62 -4.27 -14.65
N GLU A 38 -2.54 -3.54 -14.42
CA GLU A 38 -1.67 -2.98 -15.46
C GLU A 38 -0.21 -3.36 -15.15
N VAL A 39 0.10 -4.65 -15.23
CA VAL A 39 1.41 -5.21 -14.87
C VAL A 39 2.45 -5.11 -15.98
N ASP A 40 2.06 -4.71 -17.19
CA ASP A 40 2.96 -4.56 -18.33
C ASP A 40 3.49 -3.11 -18.49
N ALA A 41 3.17 -2.24 -17.56
CA ALA A 41 3.64 -0.86 -17.60
C ALA A 41 5.17 -0.79 -17.49
N PRO A 42 5.84 0.08 -18.25
CA PRO A 42 7.30 0.27 -18.16
C PRO A 42 7.64 1.06 -16.89
N PHE A 43 7.63 0.39 -15.75
CA PHE A 43 7.81 0.97 -14.43
C PHE A 43 8.73 0.09 -13.60
N ASN A 44 9.74 0.70 -12.99
CA ASN A 44 10.66 0.01 -12.09
C ASN A 44 10.21 0.19 -10.64
N PHE A 45 10.03 -0.92 -9.92
CA PHE A 45 9.70 -0.89 -8.50
C PHE A 45 10.96 -0.69 -7.67
N ASP A 46 11.51 0.51 -7.74
CA ASP A 46 12.61 0.97 -6.89
C ASP A 46 12.07 1.44 -5.53
N LYS A 47 12.96 1.55 -4.55
CA LYS A 47 12.62 2.10 -3.23
C LYS A 47 11.81 3.39 -3.36
N GLY A 48 10.66 3.45 -2.68
CA GLY A 48 9.74 4.58 -2.74
C GLY A 48 8.61 4.42 -3.76
N SER A 49 8.60 3.35 -4.56
CA SER A 49 7.51 3.09 -5.50
C SER A 49 6.22 2.74 -4.78
N VAL A 50 5.11 3.17 -5.37
CA VAL A 50 3.75 2.93 -4.89
C VAL A 50 3.01 2.06 -5.88
N GLY A 51 2.41 0.98 -5.40
CA GLY A 51 1.60 0.08 -6.22
C GLY A 51 0.26 -0.24 -5.57
N PHE A 52 -0.67 -0.71 -6.38
CA PHE A 52 -1.95 -1.21 -5.86
C PHE A 52 -1.78 -2.58 -5.21
N ALA A 53 -2.29 -2.72 -4.00
CA ALA A 53 -2.49 -4.03 -3.39
C ALA A 53 -3.70 -4.72 -4.06
N ARG A 54 -3.65 -6.04 -4.12
CA ARG A 54 -4.72 -6.87 -4.69
C ARG A 54 -4.81 -8.20 -3.97
N SER A 55 -5.87 -8.95 -4.21
CA SER A 55 -5.94 -10.35 -3.79
C SER A 55 -4.99 -11.20 -4.65
N GLN A 56 -5.01 -12.51 -4.48
CA GLN A 56 -4.22 -13.41 -5.31
C GLN A 56 -4.62 -13.38 -6.80
N LYS A 57 -5.83 -12.92 -7.08
CA LYS A 57 -6.33 -12.78 -8.46
C LYS A 57 -6.00 -11.41 -9.01
N TYR A 58 -5.66 -11.35 -10.30
CA TYR A 58 -5.55 -10.10 -11.04
C TYR A 58 -6.93 -9.43 -11.17
N ASN A 59 -6.92 -8.14 -11.43
CA ASN A 59 -8.13 -7.31 -11.60
C ASN A 59 -8.98 -7.23 -10.32
N THR A 60 -8.32 -7.29 -9.16
CA THR A 60 -8.95 -7.13 -7.85
C THR A 60 -8.42 -5.91 -7.08
N GLU A 61 -7.65 -5.08 -7.74
CA GLU A 61 -7.16 -3.83 -7.19
C GLU A 61 -8.34 -2.91 -6.84
N ASP A 62 -8.27 -2.28 -5.68
CA ASP A 62 -9.33 -1.39 -5.19
C ASP A 62 -8.67 -0.18 -4.50
N SER A 63 -8.94 0.03 -3.23
CA SER A 63 -8.45 1.20 -2.51
C SER A 63 -7.11 0.99 -1.81
N GLN A 64 -6.71 -0.25 -1.58
CA GLN A 64 -5.48 -0.52 -0.85
C GLN A 64 -4.25 -0.38 -1.75
N PHE A 65 -3.21 0.19 -1.19
CA PHE A 65 -1.94 0.42 -1.88
C PHE A 65 -0.78 0.12 -0.94
N PHE A 66 0.39 -0.07 -1.52
CA PHE A 66 1.63 -0.23 -0.75
C PHE A 66 2.71 0.72 -1.25
N ILE A 67 3.63 1.06 -0.34
CA ILE A 67 4.84 1.81 -0.65
C ILE A 67 6.02 0.92 -0.28
N ILE A 68 6.90 0.66 -1.22
CA ILE A 68 8.04 -0.22 -0.96
C ILE A 68 9.20 0.55 -0.34
N LEU A 69 9.85 -0.10 0.62
CA LEU A 69 10.94 0.48 1.39
C LEU A 69 12.32 0.03 0.89
N ARG A 70 12.35 -0.80 -0.14
CA ARG A 70 13.53 -1.29 -0.83
C ARG A 70 13.20 -1.63 -2.28
N ASP A 71 14.20 -1.84 -3.11
CA ASP A 71 13.98 -2.26 -4.49
C ASP A 71 13.37 -3.66 -4.55
N GLU A 72 12.33 -3.83 -5.37
CA GLU A 72 11.61 -5.08 -5.56
C GLU A 72 11.36 -5.34 -7.05
N PRO A 73 12.39 -5.75 -7.80
CA PRO A 73 12.25 -5.91 -9.26
C PRO A 73 11.23 -6.96 -9.67
N LEU A 74 10.94 -7.96 -8.84
CA LEU A 74 9.92 -8.96 -9.14
C LEU A 74 8.49 -8.38 -9.14
N TYR A 75 8.27 -7.24 -8.50
CA TYR A 75 6.95 -6.60 -8.47
C TYR A 75 6.57 -5.98 -9.82
N GLU A 76 7.53 -5.76 -10.70
CA GLU A 76 7.30 -5.14 -12.02
C GLU A 76 6.34 -5.95 -12.89
N THR A 77 6.30 -7.27 -12.72
CA THR A 77 5.41 -8.16 -13.48
C THR A 77 4.20 -8.64 -12.68
N GLU A 78 4.04 -8.19 -11.43
CA GLU A 78 3.00 -8.70 -10.55
C GLU A 78 2.04 -7.65 -10.04
N TYR A 79 2.46 -6.39 -9.98
CA TYR A 79 1.67 -5.32 -9.39
C TYR A 79 1.51 -4.14 -10.33
N THR A 80 0.34 -3.53 -10.26
CA THR A 80 0.01 -2.31 -11.00
C THR A 80 0.65 -1.11 -10.30
N PRO A 81 1.55 -0.36 -10.97
CA PRO A 81 2.18 0.82 -10.39
C PRO A 81 1.21 2.01 -10.31
N ILE A 82 1.39 2.83 -9.29
CA ILE A 82 0.68 4.10 -9.14
C ILE A 82 1.63 5.28 -9.36
N GLY A 83 2.82 5.20 -8.80
CA GLY A 83 3.79 6.28 -8.86
C GLY A 83 4.92 6.10 -7.86
N LYS A 84 5.56 7.20 -7.49
CA LYS A 84 6.70 7.20 -6.55
C LYS A 84 6.52 8.30 -5.51
N VAL A 85 6.96 8.01 -4.28
CA VAL A 85 7.02 9.01 -3.23
C VAL A 85 8.13 10.00 -3.55
N ILE A 86 7.81 11.29 -3.58
CA ILE A 86 8.78 12.36 -3.83
C ILE A 86 9.04 13.23 -2.60
N TYR A 87 8.13 13.24 -1.63
CA TYR A 87 8.29 13.94 -0.35
C TYR A 87 7.79 13.09 0.80
N GLY A 88 8.43 13.19 1.96
CA GLY A 88 7.97 12.53 3.19
C GLY A 88 8.41 11.08 3.34
N PHE A 89 9.34 10.60 2.53
CA PHE A 89 9.82 9.22 2.62
C PHE A 89 10.43 8.92 4.01
N GLU A 90 11.06 9.89 4.63
CA GLU A 90 11.65 9.75 5.97
C GLU A 90 10.61 9.41 7.05
N ALA A 91 9.35 9.78 6.86
CA ALA A 91 8.27 9.40 7.77
C ALA A 91 7.99 7.89 7.72
N LEU A 92 8.13 7.29 6.54
CA LEU A 92 7.93 5.85 6.34
C LEU A 92 8.97 5.00 7.07
N GLU A 93 10.17 5.53 7.24
CA GLU A 93 11.25 4.83 7.95
C GLU A 93 11.02 4.78 9.47
N LYS A 94 10.11 5.60 9.99
CA LYS A 94 9.76 5.70 11.42
C LYS A 94 8.46 5.01 11.79
N ILE A 95 7.78 4.39 10.83
CA ILE A 95 6.48 3.74 11.07
C ILE A 95 6.65 2.49 11.94
N LYS A 96 5.70 2.28 12.83
CA LYS A 96 5.63 1.11 13.69
C LYS A 96 5.41 -0.17 12.87
N TYR A 97 6.02 -1.24 13.29
CA TYR A 97 5.85 -2.56 12.69
C TYR A 97 5.87 -3.65 13.76
N LEU A 98 5.39 -4.84 13.36
CA LEU A 98 5.53 -6.06 14.16
C LEU A 98 6.31 -7.09 13.35
N ASP A 99 7.23 -7.81 14.00
CA ASP A 99 8.16 -8.72 13.32
C ASP A 99 7.47 -9.88 12.59
N LYS A 100 6.31 -10.32 13.05
CA LYS A 100 5.64 -11.53 12.56
C LYS A 100 4.19 -11.32 12.18
N SER A 101 3.71 -10.08 12.12
CA SER A 101 2.32 -9.78 11.84
C SER A 101 2.18 -8.96 10.58
N GLN A 102 1.13 -9.23 9.81
CA GLN A 102 0.82 -8.46 8.61
C GLN A 102 0.16 -7.12 8.93
N TYR A 103 -0.31 -6.91 10.14
CA TYR A 103 -0.87 -5.65 10.58
C TYR A 103 -0.23 -5.20 11.90
N VAL A 104 -0.36 -3.94 12.20
CA VAL A 104 0.27 -3.31 13.37
C VAL A 104 -0.80 -2.96 14.40
N LEU A 105 -0.61 -3.41 15.64
CA LEU A 105 -1.44 -2.95 16.76
C LEU A 105 -1.09 -1.49 17.08
N ARG A 106 -2.09 -0.65 17.29
CA ARG A 106 -1.92 0.79 17.47
C ARG A 106 -1.12 1.41 16.31
N PRO A 107 -1.62 1.29 15.07
CA PRO A 107 -0.88 1.74 13.90
C PRO A 107 -0.69 3.25 13.87
N ASP A 108 0.27 3.69 13.09
CA ASP A 108 0.34 5.07 12.64
C ASP A 108 -0.74 5.31 11.58
N PHE A 109 -1.15 6.56 11.41
CA PHE A 109 -2.18 6.93 10.46
C PHE A 109 -1.64 7.91 9.41
N ILE A 110 -2.08 7.72 8.18
CA ILE A 110 -1.86 8.70 7.12
C ILE A 110 -2.81 9.87 7.36
N ILE A 111 -2.25 11.05 7.63
CA ILE A 111 -3.02 12.27 7.79
C ILE A 111 -3.22 12.95 6.45
N SER A 112 -2.21 12.91 5.60
CA SER A 112 -2.24 13.51 4.28
C SER A 112 -1.40 12.70 3.29
N LEU A 113 -1.98 12.39 2.15
CA LEU A 113 -1.31 11.81 1.01
C LEU A 113 -1.88 12.49 -0.23
N ARG A 114 -1.02 13.10 -1.03
CA ARG A 114 -1.45 13.87 -2.21
C ARG A 114 -0.69 13.44 -3.42
N MET A 115 -1.39 13.40 -4.55
CA MET A 115 -0.77 13.25 -5.86
C MET A 115 -0.24 14.60 -6.31
N LEU A 116 1.02 14.62 -6.76
CA LEU A 116 1.53 15.77 -7.50
C LEU A 116 1.21 15.54 -8.97
N VAL A 117 0.35 16.39 -9.51
CA VAL A 117 -0.05 16.35 -10.92
C VAL A 117 0.44 17.60 -11.62
N ASP A 118 1.00 17.41 -12.81
CA ASP A 118 1.45 18.51 -13.67
C ASP A 118 0.30 19.21 -14.37
#